data_d0f70536a9114627dd6e6eb30065acab
#
_entry.id   d0f70536a9114627dd6e6eb30065acab
#
_cell.length_a   1.000
_cell.length_b   1.000
_cell.length_c   1.000
_cell.angle_alpha   90.00
_cell.angle_beta   90.00
_cell.angle_gamma   90.00
#
_symmetry.space_group_name_H-M   'P 1'
#
loop_
_entity.id
_entity.type
_entity.pdbx_description
1 polymer ?
#
loop_
_entity_poly.entity_id
_entity_poly.type
_entity_poly.pdbx_seq_one_letter_code
_entity_poly.pdbx_strand_id
1 'polypeptide(L)'
;PAYAPLIPKEKIQIIPQAFNMRDVHLSPAPTSDIPTFAYAGVFYQDIRNPEFLFKHLCTLTEDFRFHVYLRHRDPHITSVLDKYQKQLGEKLIIHYSVKRTDLLYRLSECHFLINISNTTSTQLPSKLIDYGITKRPVYSFDKQSFNPQVFTAFMHGDYTHAMPIDIRPYDIEVVTKQFLELV
;
A
#
# COMPACT_ATOMS: atom_id res chain seq x y z
N PRO A 1 16.66 -4.70 -19.06
CA PRO A 1 16.38 -6.09 -18.69
C PRO A 1 17.64 -6.93 -18.72
N ALA A 2 17.74 -7.97 -17.87
CA ALA A 2 18.93 -8.84 -17.76
C ALA A 2 19.31 -9.57 -19.08
N TYR A 3 18.36 -9.69 -19.99
CA TYR A 3 18.53 -10.35 -21.31
C TYR A 3 18.88 -9.40 -22.45
N ALA A 4 18.95 -8.10 -22.22
CA ALA A 4 19.21 -7.11 -23.27
C ALA A 4 20.53 -7.31 -24.05
N PRO A 5 21.59 -7.92 -23.48
CA PRO A 5 22.81 -8.25 -24.25
C PRO A 5 22.66 -9.43 -25.20
N LEU A 6 21.65 -10.29 -24.99
CA LEU A 6 21.48 -11.56 -25.70
C LEU A 6 20.39 -11.48 -26.79
N ILE A 7 19.45 -10.55 -26.65
CA ILE A 7 18.30 -10.40 -27.54
C ILE A 7 18.21 -8.94 -28.00
N PRO A 8 18.05 -8.67 -29.30
CA PRO A 8 17.80 -7.32 -29.80
C PRO A 8 16.60 -6.66 -29.10
N LYS A 9 16.74 -5.38 -28.74
CA LYS A 9 15.69 -4.64 -27.95
C LYS A 9 14.33 -4.64 -28.63
N GLU A 10 14.32 -4.60 -29.95
CA GLU A 10 13.09 -4.63 -30.78
C GLU A 10 12.33 -5.97 -30.70
N LYS A 11 12.99 -7.02 -30.22
CA LYS A 11 12.38 -8.35 -29.98
C LYS A 11 11.92 -8.55 -28.54
N ILE A 12 12.06 -7.53 -27.68
CA ILE A 12 11.66 -7.60 -26.27
C ILE A 12 10.44 -6.69 -26.07
N GLN A 13 9.31 -7.29 -25.74
CA GLN A 13 8.14 -6.55 -25.28
C GLN A 13 7.91 -6.83 -23.78
N ILE A 14 7.72 -5.76 -23.02
CA ILE A 14 7.42 -5.85 -21.58
C ILE A 14 5.92 -5.63 -21.41
N ILE A 15 5.21 -6.70 -21.07
CA ILE A 15 3.78 -6.66 -20.79
C ILE A 15 3.60 -6.81 -19.27
N PRO A 16 2.85 -5.91 -18.60
CA PRO A 16 2.65 -5.97 -17.15
C PRO A 16 1.74 -7.14 -16.76
N GLN A 17 1.78 -7.50 -15.49
CA GLN A 17 0.82 -8.44 -14.93
C GLN A 17 -0.59 -7.84 -14.98
N ALA A 18 -1.56 -8.64 -15.46
CA ALA A 18 -2.97 -8.24 -15.53
C ALA A 18 -3.71 -8.41 -14.21
N PHE A 19 -4.68 -7.52 -13.96
CA PHE A 19 -5.60 -7.59 -12.84
C PHE A 19 -7.04 -7.43 -13.31
N ASN A 20 -7.94 -8.31 -12.82
CA ASN A 20 -9.37 -8.07 -12.97
C ASN A 20 -9.81 -7.00 -11.95
N MET A 21 -10.32 -5.87 -12.46
CA MET A 21 -10.74 -4.72 -11.67
C MET A 21 -12.27 -4.57 -11.60
N ARG A 22 -13.03 -5.46 -12.25
CA ARG A 22 -14.48 -5.28 -12.43
C ARG A 22 -15.32 -5.79 -11.26
N ASP A 23 -14.95 -6.93 -10.70
CA ASP A 23 -15.75 -7.63 -9.69
C ASP A 23 -15.25 -7.28 -8.27
N VAL A 24 -14.90 -6.02 -8.04
CA VAL A 24 -14.41 -5.58 -6.74
C VAL A 24 -15.49 -4.82 -6.01
N HIS A 25 -15.94 -5.39 -4.89
CA HIS A 25 -16.85 -4.70 -3.99
C HIS A 25 -16.05 -3.75 -3.08
N LEU A 26 -16.40 -2.47 -3.11
CA LEU A 26 -15.72 -1.41 -2.35
C LEU A 26 -16.73 -0.59 -1.54
N SER A 27 -16.29 -0.09 -0.40
CA SER A 27 -17.03 0.94 0.32
C SER A 27 -16.96 2.27 -0.45
N PRO A 28 -18.09 2.98 -0.62
CA PRO A 28 -18.11 4.27 -1.34
C PRO A 28 -17.35 5.38 -0.58
N ALA A 29 -17.29 5.29 0.73
CA ALA A 29 -16.67 6.30 1.60
C ALA A 29 -16.02 5.64 2.82
N PRO A 30 -15.17 6.34 3.56
CA PRO A 30 -14.74 5.93 4.90
C PRO A 30 -15.95 5.70 5.80
N THR A 31 -15.87 4.71 6.69
CA THR A 31 -16.99 4.30 7.54
C THR A 31 -16.88 4.84 8.97
N SER A 32 -15.86 5.63 9.26
CA SER A 32 -15.58 6.17 10.59
C SER A 32 -15.36 7.67 10.55
N ASP A 33 -15.77 8.38 11.60
CA ASP A 33 -15.41 9.79 11.81
C ASP A 33 -13.99 9.93 12.41
N ILE A 34 -13.44 8.84 12.96
CA ILE A 34 -12.07 8.80 13.47
C ILE A 34 -11.12 8.56 12.29
N PRO A 35 -10.06 9.36 12.12
CA PRO A 35 -9.05 9.14 11.09
C PRO A 35 -8.57 7.69 11.09
N THR A 36 -8.92 6.97 10.03
CA THR A 36 -8.63 5.55 9.86
C THR A 36 -7.76 5.36 8.63
N PHE A 37 -6.63 4.71 8.79
CA PHE A 37 -5.69 4.47 7.70
C PHE A 37 -5.12 3.07 7.77
N ALA A 38 -4.58 2.60 6.65
CA ALA A 38 -4.10 1.23 6.57
C ALA A 38 -2.78 1.08 5.80
N TYR A 39 -2.04 0.05 6.19
CA TYR A 39 -0.93 -0.50 5.44
C TYR A 39 -1.22 -1.96 5.11
N ALA A 40 -1.02 -2.36 3.86
CA ALA A 40 -1.07 -3.75 3.46
C ALA A 40 0.26 -4.17 2.79
N GLY A 41 0.85 -5.26 3.24
CA GLY A 41 2.10 -5.75 2.67
C GLY A 41 2.98 -6.50 3.64
N VAL A 42 4.28 -6.51 3.36
CA VAL A 42 5.30 -7.14 4.20
C VAL A 42 6.23 -6.05 4.72
N PHE A 43 6.50 -6.07 6.00
CA PHE A 43 7.58 -5.29 6.59
C PHE A 43 8.89 -6.08 6.50
N TYR A 44 9.97 -5.37 6.28
CA TYR A 44 11.33 -5.90 6.30
C TYR A 44 12.17 -5.08 7.26
N GLN A 45 13.11 -5.71 7.92
CA GLN A 45 13.94 -5.06 8.93
C GLN A 45 14.74 -3.87 8.37
N ASP A 46 15.26 -4.02 7.16
CA ASP A 46 16.18 -3.03 6.57
C ASP A 46 15.49 -2.06 5.60
N ILE A 47 14.56 -2.55 4.78
CA ILE A 47 14.03 -1.79 3.62
C ILE A 47 12.69 -1.12 3.94
N ARG A 48 11.81 -1.79 4.69
CA ARG A 48 10.46 -1.33 5.06
C ARG A 48 10.23 -1.47 6.55
N ASN A 49 11.18 -1.01 7.34
CA ASN A 49 11.04 -1.03 8.78
C ASN A 49 10.01 0.02 9.21
N PRO A 50 8.89 -0.37 9.84
CA PRO A 50 7.83 0.57 10.22
C PRO A 50 8.12 1.32 11.51
N GLU A 51 9.23 1.05 12.19
CA GLU A 51 9.48 1.52 13.56
C GLU A 51 9.46 3.04 13.68
N PHE A 52 9.98 3.75 12.67
CA PHE A 52 9.97 5.21 12.66
C PHE A 52 8.53 5.76 12.60
N LEU A 53 7.65 5.13 11.84
CA LEU A 53 6.23 5.50 11.78
C LEU A 53 5.56 5.22 13.14
N PHE A 54 5.75 4.04 13.72
CA PHE A 54 5.17 3.73 15.03
C PHE A 54 5.66 4.67 16.13
N LYS A 55 6.95 5.04 16.11
CA LYS A 55 7.48 6.06 17.02
C LYS A 55 6.72 7.38 16.90
N HIS A 56 6.48 7.83 15.67
CA HIS A 56 5.69 9.04 15.43
C HIS A 56 4.25 8.87 15.92
N LEU A 57 3.59 7.75 15.60
CA LEU A 57 2.21 7.51 16.05
C LEU A 57 2.07 7.55 17.57
N CYS A 58 3.08 7.09 18.32
CA CYS A 58 3.09 7.18 19.80
C CYS A 58 3.17 8.63 20.32
N THR A 59 3.55 9.61 19.51
CA THR A 59 3.58 11.02 19.92
C THR A 59 2.26 11.75 19.69
N LEU A 60 1.34 11.13 18.94
CA LEU A 60 0.06 11.74 18.60
C LEU A 60 -0.92 11.63 19.79
N THR A 61 -1.49 12.77 20.17
CA THR A 61 -2.55 12.85 21.19
C THR A 61 -3.94 12.59 20.59
N GLU A 62 -4.11 12.85 19.31
CA GLU A 62 -5.36 12.66 18.57
C GLU A 62 -5.76 11.19 18.51
N ASP A 63 -7.05 10.92 18.40
CA ASP A 63 -7.53 9.57 18.17
C ASP A 63 -7.40 9.17 16.70
N PHE A 64 -7.07 7.91 16.45
CA PHE A 64 -6.96 7.34 15.11
C PHE A 64 -7.11 5.82 15.17
N ARG A 65 -7.27 5.20 13.99
CA ARG A 65 -7.21 3.74 13.82
C ARG A 65 -6.21 3.42 12.70
N PHE A 66 -5.17 2.70 13.05
CA PHE A 66 -4.18 2.20 12.09
C PHE A 66 -4.31 0.69 11.91
N HIS A 67 -4.79 0.29 10.75
CA HIS A 67 -4.91 -1.12 10.36
C HIS A 67 -3.67 -1.59 9.61
N VAL A 68 -3.05 -2.66 10.09
CA VAL A 68 -1.88 -3.29 9.45
C VAL A 68 -2.29 -4.67 8.97
N TYR A 69 -2.25 -4.89 7.66
CA TYR A 69 -2.58 -6.16 7.02
C TYR A 69 -1.32 -6.87 6.57
N LEU A 70 -1.02 -8.01 7.18
CA LEU A 70 0.16 -8.83 6.91
C LEU A 70 -0.25 -10.20 6.37
N ARG A 71 0.55 -10.75 5.45
CA ARG A 71 0.29 -12.08 4.89
C ARG A 71 0.51 -13.18 5.93
N HIS A 72 1.57 -13.05 6.72
CA HIS A 72 1.95 -14.02 7.76
C HIS A 72 2.70 -13.30 8.89
N ARG A 73 2.89 -14.02 9.99
CA ARG A 73 3.73 -13.55 11.09
C ARG A 73 5.20 -13.78 10.72
N ASP A 74 5.98 -12.72 10.75
CA ASP A 74 7.44 -12.77 10.66
C ASP A 74 8.01 -12.57 12.06
N PRO A 75 8.82 -13.50 12.60
CA PRO A 75 9.35 -13.40 13.97
C PRO A 75 10.12 -12.09 14.24
N HIS A 76 10.87 -11.59 13.25
CA HIS A 76 11.66 -10.35 13.40
C HIS A 76 10.77 -9.10 13.51
N ILE A 77 9.64 -9.11 12.83
CA ILE A 77 8.69 -7.99 12.84
C ILE A 77 7.68 -8.12 13.96
N THR A 78 7.34 -9.35 14.36
CA THR A 78 6.35 -9.59 15.42
C THR A 78 6.74 -8.89 16.72
N SER A 79 8.02 -8.94 17.12
CA SER A 79 8.48 -8.27 18.34
C SER A 79 8.30 -6.74 18.29
N VAL A 80 8.52 -6.13 17.13
CA VAL A 80 8.29 -4.70 16.90
C VAL A 80 6.81 -4.38 16.98
N LEU A 81 5.97 -5.17 16.31
CA LEU A 81 4.52 -5.00 16.32
C LEU A 81 3.94 -5.14 17.73
N ASP A 82 4.33 -6.18 18.47
CA ASP A 82 3.86 -6.43 19.84
C ASP A 82 4.24 -5.28 20.79
N LYS A 83 5.46 -4.74 20.63
CA LYS A 83 5.92 -3.57 21.40
C LYS A 83 5.00 -2.37 21.17
N TYR A 84 4.73 -2.02 19.92
CA TYR A 84 3.94 -0.84 19.59
C TYR A 84 2.45 -1.05 19.77
N GLN A 85 1.96 -2.29 19.63
CA GLN A 85 0.57 -2.60 19.96
C GLN A 85 0.27 -2.41 21.45
N LYS A 86 1.23 -2.74 22.35
CA LYS A 86 1.11 -2.44 23.79
C LYS A 86 1.07 -0.95 24.09
N GLN A 87 1.79 -0.12 23.31
CA GLN A 87 1.84 1.34 23.51
C GLN A 87 0.62 2.06 22.92
N LEU A 88 0.19 1.66 21.73
CA LEU A 88 -0.89 2.28 20.99
C LEU A 88 -2.28 1.70 21.34
N GLY A 89 -2.31 0.53 21.97
CA GLY A 89 -3.56 -0.12 22.36
C GLY A 89 -4.48 -0.36 21.16
N GLU A 90 -5.73 0.06 21.31
CA GLU A 90 -6.76 -0.08 20.27
C GLU A 90 -6.54 0.76 19.03
N LYS A 91 -5.61 1.73 19.08
CA LYS A 91 -5.25 2.54 17.90
C LYS A 91 -4.50 1.74 16.83
N LEU A 92 -3.84 0.63 17.18
CA LEU A 92 -3.10 -0.23 16.26
C LEU A 92 -3.75 -1.62 16.16
N ILE A 93 -4.33 -1.92 15.01
CA ILE A 93 -5.04 -3.17 14.76
C ILE A 93 -4.30 -3.98 13.69
N ILE A 94 -3.84 -5.19 14.08
CA ILE A 94 -3.04 -6.05 13.20
C ILE A 94 -3.88 -7.21 12.72
N HIS A 95 -3.90 -7.41 11.39
CA HIS A 95 -4.63 -8.47 10.71
C HIS A 95 -3.67 -9.39 9.97
N TYR A 96 -3.94 -10.69 10.00
CA TYR A 96 -3.16 -11.69 9.28
C TYR A 96 -4.02 -12.48 8.31
N SER A 97 -3.44 -12.86 7.16
CA SER A 97 -4.03 -13.80 6.20
C SER A 97 -5.45 -13.41 5.72
N VAL A 98 -5.70 -12.11 5.52
CA VAL A 98 -6.97 -11.63 4.97
C VAL A 98 -7.03 -11.94 3.48
N LYS A 99 -8.16 -12.46 2.98
CA LYS A 99 -8.40 -12.68 1.56
C LYS A 99 -8.36 -11.36 0.80
N ARG A 100 -7.85 -11.36 -0.46
CA ARG A 100 -7.69 -10.14 -1.26
C ARG A 100 -9.00 -9.36 -1.44
N THR A 101 -10.12 -10.04 -1.66
CA THR A 101 -11.44 -9.40 -1.80
C THR A 101 -11.84 -8.64 -0.54
N ASP A 102 -11.69 -9.27 0.62
CA ASP A 102 -12.01 -8.67 1.91
C ASP A 102 -11.02 -7.55 2.26
N LEU A 103 -9.75 -7.74 1.90
CA LEU A 103 -8.72 -6.71 2.07
C LEU A 103 -9.06 -5.45 1.28
N LEU A 104 -9.43 -5.57 -0.01
CA LEU A 104 -9.79 -4.43 -0.85
C LEU A 104 -11.00 -3.67 -0.28
N TYR A 105 -12.02 -4.40 0.19
CA TYR A 105 -13.16 -3.79 0.86
C TYR A 105 -12.73 -3.01 2.10
N ARG A 106 -11.97 -3.64 3.02
CA ARG A 106 -11.50 -3.00 4.26
C ARG A 106 -10.57 -1.81 4.00
N LEU A 107 -9.70 -1.89 3.00
CA LEU A 107 -8.87 -0.76 2.60
C LEU A 107 -9.71 0.40 2.06
N SER A 108 -10.80 0.11 1.36
CA SER A 108 -11.71 1.13 0.85
C SER A 108 -12.57 1.81 1.93
N GLU A 109 -12.65 1.25 3.13
CA GLU A 109 -13.28 1.87 4.30
C GLU A 109 -12.37 2.90 5.00
N CYS A 110 -11.08 2.92 4.67
CA CYS A 110 -10.11 3.83 5.28
C CYS A 110 -10.18 5.23 4.64
N HIS A 111 -9.72 6.24 5.38
CA HIS A 111 -9.58 7.62 4.88
C HIS A 111 -8.40 7.72 3.90
N PHE A 112 -7.27 7.09 4.23
CA PHE A 112 -6.09 7.02 3.38
C PHE A 112 -5.30 5.75 3.61
N LEU A 113 -4.36 5.47 2.71
CA LEU A 113 -3.50 4.31 2.77
C LEU A 113 -2.04 4.73 2.88
N ILE A 114 -1.24 3.88 3.51
CA ILE A 114 0.19 4.10 3.69
C ILE A 114 0.99 3.18 2.77
N ASN A 115 1.91 3.76 2.02
CA ASN A 115 2.94 3.05 1.30
C ASN A 115 4.32 3.37 1.88
N ILE A 116 4.93 2.40 2.56
CA ILE A 116 6.35 2.49 2.88
C ILE A 116 7.10 1.98 1.66
N SER A 117 7.77 2.91 0.96
CA SER A 117 8.46 2.64 -0.31
C SER A 117 9.83 2.02 -0.09
N ASN A 118 10.31 1.33 -1.13
CA ASN A 118 11.72 0.96 -1.26
C ASN A 118 12.40 1.98 -2.15
N THR A 119 13.65 2.28 -1.91
CA THR A 119 14.50 3.16 -2.71
C THR A 119 14.81 2.62 -4.12
N THR A 120 14.48 1.35 -4.38
CA THR A 120 14.71 0.69 -5.69
C THR A 120 13.37 0.33 -6.33
N SER A 121 12.96 1.03 -7.39
CA SER A 121 11.75 0.69 -8.13
C SER A 121 11.98 0.65 -9.64
N THR A 122 12.11 -0.55 -10.18
CA THR A 122 11.95 -0.80 -11.61
C THR A 122 10.51 -1.20 -11.98
N GLN A 123 9.65 -1.48 -11.00
CA GLN A 123 8.25 -1.90 -11.21
C GLN A 123 7.33 -1.32 -10.14
N LEU A 124 6.10 -1.00 -10.53
CA LEU A 124 5.05 -0.65 -9.57
C LEU A 124 4.74 -1.89 -8.70
N PRO A 125 4.93 -1.83 -7.38
CA PRO A 125 4.59 -2.95 -6.51
C PRO A 125 3.11 -3.32 -6.62
N SER A 126 2.78 -4.61 -6.69
CA SER A 126 1.40 -5.11 -6.82
C SER A 126 0.42 -4.53 -5.78
N LYS A 127 0.90 -4.25 -4.57
CA LYS A 127 0.08 -3.60 -3.53
C LYS A 127 -0.42 -2.20 -3.95
N LEU A 128 0.34 -1.45 -4.77
CA LEU A 128 -0.08 -0.13 -5.24
C LEU A 128 -1.21 -0.24 -6.28
N ILE A 129 -1.29 -1.35 -7.01
CA ILE A 129 -2.44 -1.64 -7.87
C ILE A 129 -3.68 -1.86 -7.01
N ASP A 130 -3.57 -2.66 -5.94
CA ASP A 130 -4.65 -2.85 -4.97
C ASP A 130 -5.09 -1.51 -4.34
N TYR A 131 -4.15 -0.65 -3.98
CA TYR A 131 -4.44 0.68 -3.45
C TYR A 131 -5.14 1.57 -4.50
N GLY A 132 -4.67 1.57 -5.74
CA GLY A 132 -5.31 2.31 -6.83
C GLY A 132 -6.74 1.85 -7.10
N ILE A 133 -7.02 0.54 -6.98
CA ILE A 133 -8.38 -0.01 -7.09
C ILE A 133 -9.30 0.58 -6.03
N THR A 134 -8.83 0.79 -4.79
CA THR A 134 -9.66 1.35 -3.70
C THR A 134 -9.99 2.82 -3.89
N LYS A 135 -9.28 3.53 -4.76
CA LYS A 135 -9.39 4.99 -4.99
C LYS A 135 -9.17 5.84 -3.72
N ARG A 136 -8.54 5.29 -2.70
CA ARG A 136 -8.20 6.07 -1.50
C ARG A 136 -6.87 6.80 -1.70
N PRO A 137 -6.73 8.01 -1.13
CA PRO A 137 -5.46 8.73 -1.12
C PRO A 137 -4.34 7.86 -0.54
N VAL A 138 -3.16 7.91 -1.13
CA VAL A 138 -2.00 7.14 -0.67
C VAL A 138 -0.88 8.08 -0.24
N TYR A 139 -0.49 8.01 1.02
CA TYR A 139 0.72 8.65 1.50
C TYR A 139 1.90 7.69 1.34
N SER A 140 2.82 8.05 0.44
CA SER A 140 3.99 7.24 0.11
C SER A 140 5.25 7.91 0.63
N PHE A 141 6.04 7.18 1.41
CA PHE A 141 7.28 7.67 2.02
C PHE A 141 8.21 6.50 2.35
N ASP A 142 9.47 6.81 2.61
CA ASP A 142 10.45 5.97 3.27
C ASP A 142 10.93 6.66 4.57
N LYS A 143 11.91 6.07 5.23
CA LYS A 143 12.44 6.61 6.49
C LYS A 143 13.04 8.03 6.34
N GLN A 144 13.57 8.35 5.15
CA GLN A 144 14.23 9.64 4.89
C GLN A 144 13.23 10.71 4.45
N SER A 145 12.21 10.31 3.70
CA SER A 145 11.19 11.22 3.14
C SER A 145 9.93 11.34 4.01
N PHE A 146 9.85 10.63 5.14
CA PHE A 146 8.73 10.77 6.07
C PHE A 146 8.66 12.20 6.63
N ASN A 147 7.53 12.85 6.41
CA ASN A 147 7.27 14.20 6.88
C ASN A 147 6.07 14.21 7.85
N PRO A 148 6.28 14.49 9.16
CA PRO A 148 5.20 14.53 10.14
C PRO A 148 4.08 15.52 9.82
N GLN A 149 4.40 16.69 9.22
CA GLN A 149 3.42 17.70 8.86
C GLN A 149 2.50 17.21 7.74
N VAL A 150 3.07 16.51 6.73
CA VAL A 150 2.27 15.88 5.66
C VAL A 150 1.41 14.77 6.23
N PHE A 151 1.95 13.96 7.16
CA PHE A 151 1.15 12.93 7.83
C PHE A 151 -0.03 13.55 8.59
N THR A 152 0.20 14.62 9.35
CA THR A 152 -0.85 15.36 10.05
C THR A 152 -1.89 15.94 9.07
N ALA A 153 -1.47 16.47 7.92
CA ALA A 153 -2.38 16.94 6.87
C ALA A 153 -3.32 15.81 6.40
N PHE A 154 -2.78 14.59 6.16
CA PHE A 154 -3.60 13.41 5.83
C PHE A 154 -4.57 13.03 6.94
N MET A 155 -4.17 13.11 8.19
CA MET A 155 -5.06 12.88 9.34
C MET A 155 -6.26 13.84 9.36
N HIS A 156 -6.09 15.05 8.85
CA HIS A 156 -7.14 16.09 8.77
C HIS A 156 -7.81 16.19 7.40
N GLY A 157 -7.61 15.21 6.51
CA GLY A 157 -8.29 15.15 5.21
C GLY A 157 -7.68 15.99 4.10
N ASP A 158 -6.50 16.56 4.31
CA ASP A 158 -5.73 17.22 3.25
C ASP A 158 -4.82 16.19 2.55
N TYR A 159 -5.21 15.82 1.34
CA TYR A 159 -4.55 14.82 0.51
C TYR A 159 -3.77 15.43 -0.66
N THR A 160 -3.38 16.70 -0.57
CA THR A 160 -2.63 17.40 -1.63
C THR A 160 -1.32 16.68 -2.00
N HIS A 161 -0.70 16.01 -1.04
CA HIS A 161 0.51 15.22 -1.22
C HIS A 161 0.25 13.73 -1.51
N ALA A 162 -0.97 13.36 -1.92
CA ALA A 162 -1.26 11.97 -2.25
C ALA A 162 -0.47 11.51 -3.48
N MET A 163 0.08 10.30 -3.40
CA MET A 163 0.79 9.67 -4.51
C MET A 163 -0.20 9.34 -5.64
N PRO A 164 0.01 9.83 -6.87
CA PRO A 164 -0.80 9.44 -8.00
C PRO A 164 -0.53 7.98 -8.38
N ILE A 165 -1.58 7.20 -8.59
CA ILE A 165 -1.48 5.81 -9.01
C ILE A 165 -2.35 5.61 -10.25
N ASP A 166 -1.70 5.31 -11.39
CA ASP A 166 -2.41 4.92 -12.61
C ASP A 166 -2.44 3.39 -12.72
N ILE A 167 -3.63 2.81 -12.57
CA ILE A 167 -3.84 1.37 -12.66
C ILE A 167 -4.32 0.92 -14.05
N ARG A 168 -4.66 1.83 -14.96
CA ARG A 168 -5.19 1.51 -16.29
C ARG A 168 -4.30 0.56 -17.09
N PRO A 169 -2.95 0.70 -17.08
CA PRO A 169 -2.07 -0.22 -17.82
C PRO A 169 -2.13 -1.67 -17.33
N TYR A 170 -2.66 -1.91 -16.13
CA TYR A 170 -2.74 -3.22 -15.49
C TYR A 170 -4.12 -3.87 -15.61
N ASP A 171 -5.08 -3.21 -16.27
CA ASP A 171 -6.39 -3.78 -16.54
C ASP A 171 -6.27 -5.00 -17.46
N ILE A 172 -6.96 -6.09 -17.10
CA ILE A 172 -6.90 -7.36 -17.84
C ILE A 172 -7.24 -7.20 -19.31
N GLU A 173 -8.17 -6.30 -19.68
CA GLU A 173 -8.52 -6.07 -21.07
C GLU A 173 -7.41 -5.36 -21.84
N VAL A 174 -6.75 -4.38 -21.19
CA VAL A 174 -5.62 -3.65 -21.78
C VAL A 174 -4.46 -4.60 -22.01
N VAL A 175 -4.13 -5.40 -20.98
CA VAL A 175 -3.04 -6.38 -21.06
C VAL A 175 -3.33 -7.48 -22.08
N THR A 176 -4.58 -7.97 -22.15
CA THR A 176 -4.97 -8.99 -23.14
C THR A 176 -4.80 -8.47 -24.57
N LYS A 177 -5.17 -7.20 -24.84
CA LYS A 177 -4.95 -6.60 -26.18
C LYS A 177 -3.47 -6.58 -26.55
N GLN A 178 -2.58 -6.21 -25.61
CA GLN A 178 -1.14 -6.24 -25.85
C GLN A 178 -0.62 -7.64 -26.22
N PHE A 179 -1.15 -8.70 -25.60
CA PHE A 179 -0.80 -10.07 -25.98
C PHE A 179 -1.32 -10.45 -27.38
N LEU A 180 -2.53 -10.03 -27.74
CA LEU A 180 -3.10 -10.30 -29.07
C LEU A 180 -2.37 -9.57 -30.20
N GLU A 181 -1.73 -8.45 -29.92
CA GLU A 181 -0.90 -7.71 -30.89
C GLU A 181 0.45 -8.39 -31.17
N LEU A 182 0.82 -9.43 -30.41
CA LEU A 182 2.05 -10.23 -30.66
C LEU A 182 1.84 -11.37 -31.65
N VAL A 183 0.60 -11.70 -31.99
CA VAL A 183 0.21 -12.80 -32.87
C VAL A 183 -0.11 -12.26 -34.25
#